data_acdc5a841cebb299c5a96eb4ccb8a1d7
#
_entry.id   acdc5a841cebb299c5a96eb4ccb8a1d7
#
_cell.length_a   1.000
_cell.length_b   1.000
_cell.length_c   1.000
_cell.angle_alpha   90.00
_cell.angle_beta   90.00
_cell.angle_gamma   90.00
#
_symmetry.space_group_name_H-M   'P 1'
#
loop_
_entity.id
_entity.type
_entity.pdbx_description
1 polymer ?
#
loop_
_entity_poly.entity_id
_entity_poly.type
_entity_poly.pdbx_seq_one_letter_code
_entity_poly.pdbx_strand_id
1 'polypeptide(L)'
;MSDHARPRIGVLAIQGDYAAHAQALAELGAAAVAVRNPGQLAEIDGLILPGGESTTMLKFLEKRQFFEGLQEFCARRPVFGTCAGAILLAREVRHPPQRSLGILDAVMERNAYGRQIDSSIEVAETSLPGGPLEMVFIRAPRIVSWGPAVEVLARRDGFASLVRQKNVMASTFHPELSTDRRVHKAFVEAVVKNTLQK
;
A
#
# COMPACT_ATOMS: atom_id res chain seq x y z
N MET A 1 4.23 -25.94 -19.49
CA MET A 1 3.76 -24.86 -18.58
C MET A 1 4.85 -24.69 -17.54
N SER A 2 5.61 -23.60 -17.60
CA SER A 2 6.71 -23.36 -16.65
C SER A 2 6.15 -23.24 -15.24
N ASP A 3 6.68 -24.04 -14.34
CA ASP A 3 6.41 -24.05 -12.90
C ASP A 3 6.99 -22.77 -12.28
N HIS A 4 6.34 -21.62 -12.55
CA HIS A 4 6.70 -20.38 -11.93
C HIS A 4 6.17 -20.44 -10.50
N ALA A 5 7.07 -20.55 -9.56
CA ALA A 5 6.75 -20.57 -8.14
C ALA A 5 5.79 -19.42 -7.83
N ARG A 6 4.68 -19.72 -7.16
CA ARG A 6 3.63 -18.78 -6.75
C ARG A 6 4.24 -17.61 -5.99
N PRO A 7 4.05 -16.33 -6.39
CA PRO A 7 4.69 -15.20 -5.74
C PRO A 7 4.29 -15.12 -4.26
N ARG A 8 5.27 -14.95 -3.39
CA ARG A 8 5.08 -14.84 -1.94
C ARG A 8 4.99 -13.37 -1.55
N ILE A 9 3.82 -12.91 -1.19
CA ILE A 9 3.58 -11.51 -0.84
C ILE A 9 3.34 -11.41 0.66
N GLY A 10 4.24 -10.70 1.34
CA GLY A 10 4.09 -10.38 2.75
C GLY A 10 2.96 -9.38 2.96
N VAL A 11 2.20 -9.55 4.03
CA VAL A 11 1.30 -8.52 4.57
C VAL A 11 1.74 -8.26 6.00
N LEU A 12 2.03 -7.00 6.32
CA LEU A 12 2.46 -6.61 7.66
C LEU A 12 1.33 -6.87 8.67
N ALA A 13 1.47 -7.92 9.47
CA ALA A 13 0.41 -8.44 10.33
C ALA A 13 0.57 -7.95 11.79
N ILE A 14 0.52 -6.64 11.97
CA ILE A 14 0.58 -5.97 13.28
C ILE A 14 -0.80 -5.58 13.72
N GLN A 15 -1.53 -4.92 12.84
CA GLN A 15 -2.92 -4.49 12.95
C GLN A 15 -3.45 -4.25 11.54
N GLY A 16 -4.76 -4.05 11.40
CA GLY A 16 -5.41 -3.84 10.11
C GLY A 16 -5.83 -5.16 9.44
N ASP A 17 -6.36 -5.05 8.22
CA ASP A 17 -7.05 -6.14 7.56
C ASP A 17 -6.12 -7.12 6.84
N TYR A 18 -5.25 -7.81 7.60
CA TYR A 18 -4.43 -8.89 7.05
C TYR A 18 -5.29 -9.92 6.29
N ALA A 19 -6.41 -10.33 6.87
CA ALA A 19 -7.25 -11.38 6.29
C ALA A 19 -7.86 -10.96 4.94
N ALA A 20 -8.32 -9.72 4.81
CA ALA A 20 -8.87 -9.19 3.57
C ALA A 20 -7.81 -9.10 2.45
N HIS A 21 -6.61 -8.62 2.78
CA HIS A 21 -5.49 -8.64 1.83
C HIS A 21 -5.09 -10.07 1.45
N ALA A 22 -5.02 -10.99 2.41
CA ALA A 22 -4.67 -12.39 2.15
C ALA A 22 -5.69 -13.06 1.24
N GLN A 23 -6.98 -12.79 1.43
CA GLN A 23 -8.03 -13.26 0.54
C GLN A 23 -7.86 -12.72 -0.88
N ALA A 24 -7.69 -11.40 -1.04
CA ALA A 24 -7.48 -10.78 -2.34
C ALA A 24 -6.26 -11.35 -3.09
N LEU A 25 -5.16 -11.60 -2.37
CA LEU A 25 -3.97 -12.23 -2.93
C LEU A 25 -4.21 -13.66 -3.36
N ALA A 26 -4.94 -14.44 -2.55
CA ALA A 26 -5.27 -15.83 -2.86
C ALA A 26 -6.13 -15.95 -4.13
N GLU A 27 -7.12 -15.08 -4.30
CA GLU A 27 -7.96 -14.98 -5.50
C GLU A 27 -7.15 -14.68 -6.77
N LEU A 28 -6.00 -14.00 -6.62
CA LEU A 28 -5.07 -13.65 -7.70
C LEU A 28 -3.92 -14.66 -7.86
N GLY A 29 -3.97 -15.80 -7.17
CA GLY A 29 -2.95 -16.82 -7.29
C GLY A 29 -1.65 -16.54 -6.55
N ALA A 30 -1.55 -15.51 -5.70
CA ALA A 30 -0.40 -15.22 -4.87
C ALA A 30 -0.50 -15.88 -3.48
N ALA A 31 0.64 -16.17 -2.85
CA ALA A 31 0.70 -16.68 -1.49
C ALA A 31 0.86 -15.51 -0.50
N ALA A 32 -0.08 -15.32 0.41
CA ALA A 32 0.02 -14.35 1.48
C ALA A 32 0.87 -14.87 2.64
N VAL A 33 1.82 -14.08 3.12
CA VAL A 33 2.70 -14.38 4.26
C VAL A 33 2.51 -13.32 5.33
N ALA A 34 2.13 -13.72 6.55
CA ALA A 34 2.00 -12.80 7.67
C ALA A 34 3.39 -12.36 8.17
N VAL A 35 3.73 -11.09 7.96
CA VAL A 35 5.03 -10.53 8.37
C VAL A 35 4.88 -9.85 9.74
N ARG A 36 5.60 -10.37 10.76
CA ARG A 36 5.59 -9.90 12.15
C ARG A 36 6.97 -9.58 12.68
N ASN A 37 8.02 -9.96 11.98
CA ASN A 37 9.40 -9.67 12.36
C ASN A 37 10.27 -9.42 11.12
N PRO A 38 11.38 -8.67 11.25
CA PRO A 38 12.21 -8.25 10.10
C PRO A 38 12.82 -9.42 9.33
N GLY A 39 13.13 -10.54 9.99
CA GLY A 39 13.73 -11.71 9.32
C GLY A 39 12.84 -12.28 8.21
N GLN A 40 11.51 -12.14 8.33
CA GLN A 40 10.57 -12.62 7.32
C GLN A 40 10.60 -11.83 6.01
N LEU A 41 11.21 -10.65 5.97
CA LEU A 41 11.39 -9.87 4.75
C LEU A 41 12.25 -10.60 3.71
N ALA A 42 13.16 -11.47 4.13
CA ALA A 42 13.98 -12.27 3.23
C ALA A 42 13.17 -13.32 2.45
N GLU A 43 12.03 -13.75 2.98
CA GLU A 43 11.22 -14.86 2.50
C GLU A 43 10.12 -14.45 1.51
N ILE A 44 9.96 -13.17 1.21
CA ILE A 44 8.86 -12.62 0.42
C ILE A 44 9.36 -11.86 -0.83
N ASP A 45 8.55 -11.81 -1.87
CA ASP A 45 8.86 -11.17 -3.15
C ASP A 45 8.32 -9.73 -3.22
N GLY A 46 7.29 -9.43 -2.44
CA GLY A 46 6.67 -8.10 -2.31
C GLY A 46 6.03 -7.94 -0.94
N LEU A 47 5.70 -6.71 -0.54
CA LEU A 47 5.14 -6.41 0.78
C LEU A 47 3.93 -5.47 0.68
N ILE A 48 2.86 -5.79 1.41
CA ILE A 48 1.73 -4.89 1.67
C ILE A 48 1.84 -4.34 3.10
N LEU A 49 1.79 -3.02 3.22
CA LEU A 49 1.58 -2.30 4.47
C LEU A 49 0.09 -1.93 4.55
N PRO A 50 -0.71 -2.63 5.37
CA PRO A 50 -2.16 -2.46 5.39
C PRO A 50 -2.61 -1.15 6.04
N GLY A 51 -3.91 -0.89 5.98
CA GLY A 51 -4.57 0.14 6.76
C GLY A 51 -4.47 -0.09 8.27
N GLY A 52 -5.04 0.82 9.05
CA GLY A 52 -5.03 0.78 10.51
C GLY A 52 -4.65 2.13 11.11
N GLU A 53 -4.02 2.14 12.30
CA GLU A 53 -3.56 3.36 12.96
C GLU A 53 -2.05 3.55 12.72
N SER A 54 -1.68 4.57 11.93
CA SER A 54 -0.31 4.77 11.45
C SER A 54 0.71 5.02 12.56
N THR A 55 0.31 5.68 13.67
CA THR A 55 1.19 5.94 14.82
C THR A 55 1.54 4.65 15.57
N THR A 56 0.56 3.77 15.73
CA THR A 56 0.77 2.45 16.35
C THR A 56 1.66 1.57 15.49
N MET A 57 1.44 1.58 14.17
CA MET A 57 2.31 0.86 13.23
C MET A 57 3.74 1.39 13.29
N LEU A 58 3.94 2.71 13.30
CA LEU A 58 5.26 3.32 13.40
C LEU A 58 5.99 2.89 14.68
N LYS A 59 5.33 2.99 15.84
CA LYS A 59 5.91 2.55 17.12
C LYS A 59 6.32 1.09 17.12
N PHE A 60 5.54 0.23 16.45
CA PHE A 60 5.90 -1.18 16.32
C PHE A 60 7.14 -1.36 15.43
N LEU A 61 7.19 -0.68 14.29
CA LEU A 61 8.31 -0.75 13.36
C LEU A 61 9.61 -0.30 14.02
N GLU A 62 9.57 0.78 14.80
CA GLU A 62 10.72 1.29 15.55
C GLU A 62 11.16 0.33 16.67
N LYS A 63 10.22 -0.16 17.48
CA LYS A 63 10.50 -1.08 18.59
C LYS A 63 11.11 -2.41 18.14
N ARG A 64 10.77 -2.88 16.94
CA ARG A 64 11.21 -4.16 16.37
C ARG A 64 12.37 -4.04 15.41
N GLN A 65 12.98 -2.87 15.26
CA GLN A 65 14.07 -2.63 14.30
C GLN A 65 13.69 -2.96 12.84
N PHE A 66 12.40 -2.79 12.51
CA PHE A 66 11.90 -3.03 11.16
C PHE A 66 12.28 -1.92 10.18
N PHE A 67 12.52 -0.71 10.70
CA PHE A 67 12.52 0.50 9.90
C PHE A 67 13.59 0.45 8.81
N GLU A 68 14.82 0.13 9.18
CA GLU A 68 15.96 0.01 8.27
C GLU A 68 15.78 -1.15 7.29
N GLY A 69 15.33 -2.31 7.79
CA GLY A 69 15.04 -3.48 6.95
C GLY A 69 13.95 -3.22 5.92
N LEU A 70 12.92 -2.42 6.27
CA LEU A 70 11.89 -1.99 5.33
C LEU A 70 12.44 -1.04 4.27
N GLN A 71 13.30 -0.08 4.63
CA GLN A 71 13.91 0.82 3.66
C GLN A 71 14.75 0.04 2.64
N GLU A 72 15.57 -0.90 3.09
CA GLU A 72 16.36 -1.78 2.20
C GLU A 72 15.46 -2.66 1.31
N PHE A 73 14.41 -3.23 1.89
CA PHE A 73 13.43 -4.02 1.14
C PHE A 73 12.77 -3.21 0.03
N CYS A 74 12.26 -2.04 0.37
CA CYS A 74 11.57 -1.14 -0.54
C CYS A 74 12.47 -0.61 -1.68
N ALA A 75 13.77 -0.52 -1.47
CA ALA A 75 14.71 -0.14 -2.51
C ALA A 75 14.83 -1.18 -3.64
N ARG A 76 14.49 -2.45 -3.37
CA ARG A 76 14.76 -3.58 -4.27
C ARG A 76 13.51 -4.36 -4.68
N ARG A 77 12.46 -4.35 -3.87
CA ARG A 77 11.26 -5.18 -4.05
C ARG A 77 9.98 -4.33 -4.02
N PRO A 78 8.92 -4.77 -4.71
CA PRO A 78 7.65 -4.04 -4.72
C PRO A 78 7.01 -3.94 -3.34
N VAL A 79 6.48 -2.74 -3.06
CA VAL A 79 5.75 -2.43 -1.84
C VAL A 79 4.45 -1.71 -2.17
N PHE A 80 3.38 -2.08 -1.47
CA PHE A 80 2.08 -1.43 -1.58
C PHE A 80 1.59 -1.01 -0.19
N GLY A 81 1.26 0.28 -0.03
CA GLY A 81 0.66 0.81 1.20
C GLY A 81 -0.80 1.19 0.99
N THR A 82 -1.69 0.75 1.89
CA THR A 82 -3.10 1.17 1.90
C THR A 82 -3.38 2.04 3.12
N CYS A 83 -4.08 3.15 2.96
CA CYS A 83 -4.48 4.07 4.04
C CYS A 83 -3.31 4.41 5.00
N ALA A 84 -3.26 3.83 6.19
CA ALA A 84 -2.15 4.02 7.14
C ALA A 84 -0.80 3.53 6.58
N GLY A 85 -0.77 2.44 5.82
CA GLY A 85 0.42 1.97 5.13
C GLY A 85 0.95 2.97 4.10
N ALA A 86 0.06 3.66 3.38
CA ALA A 86 0.43 4.74 2.47
C ALA A 86 1.08 5.92 3.21
N ILE A 87 0.55 6.29 4.39
CA ILE A 87 1.16 7.31 5.26
C ILE A 87 2.60 6.95 5.62
N LEU A 88 2.86 5.67 5.96
CA LEU A 88 4.22 5.22 6.30
C LEU A 88 5.19 5.26 5.12
N LEU A 89 4.72 5.13 3.88
CA LEU A 89 5.57 5.20 2.69
C LEU A 89 5.94 6.64 2.28
N ALA A 90 5.14 7.64 2.64
CA ALA A 90 5.26 9.03 2.19
C ALA A 90 6.63 9.64 2.52
N ARG A 91 7.06 10.62 1.70
CA ARG A 91 8.23 11.45 1.99
C ARG A 91 7.99 12.35 3.19
N GLU A 92 6.79 12.88 3.31
CA GLU A 92 6.40 13.81 4.38
C GLU A 92 4.97 13.54 4.82
N VAL A 93 4.73 13.62 6.12
CA VAL A 93 3.40 13.45 6.73
C VAL A 93 3.05 14.69 7.55
N ARG A 94 1.84 15.23 7.34
CA ARG A 94 1.30 16.44 7.99
C ARG A 94 0.03 16.16 8.77
N HIS A 95 -0.30 17.04 9.71
CA HIS A 95 -1.58 17.17 10.42
C HIS A 95 -2.09 15.88 11.14
N PRO A 96 -1.38 15.42 12.19
CA PRO A 96 -0.11 15.90 12.75
C PRO A 96 1.10 15.31 12.02
N PRO A 97 2.28 15.96 12.11
CA PRO A 97 3.52 15.41 11.59
C PRO A 97 3.84 14.03 12.20
N GLN A 98 4.39 13.15 11.38
CA GLN A 98 4.79 11.81 11.77
C GLN A 98 6.01 11.38 10.98
N ARG A 99 6.91 10.61 11.59
CA ARG A 99 7.98 9.93 10.87
C ARG A 99 7.42 8.92 9.87
N SER A 100 8.07 8.79 8.75
CA SER A 100 7.71 7.86 7.66
C SER A 100 8.98 7.27 7.03
N LEU A 101 8.82 6.30 6.15
CA LEU A 101 9.94 5.64 5.46
C LEU A 101 10.59 6.52 4.39
N GLY A 102 9.89 7.53 3.89
CA GLY A 102 10.42 8.48 2.92
C GLY A 102 10.64 7.93 1.51
N ILE A 103 9.97 6.84 1.13
CA ILE A 103 10.23 6.09 -0.11
C ILE A 103 9.35 6.55 -1.27
N LEU A 104 8.16 7.04 -0.99
CA LEU A 104 7.23 7.60 -1.96
C LEU A 104 7.37 9.12 -1.96
N ASP A 105 7.72 9.71 -3.09
CA ASP A 105 7.83 11.17 -3.24
C ASP A 105 6.45 11.86 -3.24
N ALA A 106 5.75 11.75 -2.13
CA ALA A 106 4.45 12.35 -1.89
C ALA A 106 4.37 12.92 -0.48
N VAL A 107 3.56 13.99 -0.34
CA VAL A 107 3.19 14.58 0.95
C VAL A 107 1.78 14.15 1.29
N MET A 108 1.59 13.58 2.47
CA MET A 108 0.29 13.11 2.95
C MET A 108 -0.19 13.91 4.15
N GLU A 109 -1.46 14.29 4.13
CA GLU A 109 -2.18 14.81 5.27
C GLU A 109 -2.97 13.69 5.95
N ARG A 110 -2.77 13.55 7.26
CA ARG A 110 -3.61 12.73 8.14
C ARG A 110 -4.84 13.55 8.53
N ASN A 111 -5.94 12.87 8.87
CA ASN A 111 -7.17 13.52 9.33
C ASN A 111 -7.71 14.61 8.37
N ALA A 112 -7.49 14.44 7.08
CA ALA A 112 -7.78 15.45 6.06
C ALA A 112 -9.28 15.79 5.91
N TYR A 113 -10.16 14.95 6.44
CA TYR A 113 -11.63 15.09 6.33
C TYR A 113 -12.30 15.51 7.65
N GLY A 114 -11.52 16.05 8.62
CA GLY A 114 -12.05 16.57 9.88
C GLY A 114 -12.42 15.50 10.90
N ARG A 115 -13.32 15.87 11.86
CA ARG A 115 -13.76 14.98 12.94
C ARG A 115 -14.88 14.02 12.53
N GLN A 116 -15.45 14.17 11.33
CA GLN A 116 -16.49 13.29 10.85
C GLN A 116 -15.90 11.93 10.48
N ILE A 117 -16.61 10.88 10.88
CA ILE A 117 -16.32 9.50 10.48
C ILE A 117 -16.82 9.37 9.04
N ASP A 118 -16.10 9.94 8.09
CA ASP A 118 -16.45 9.82 6.68
C ASP A 118 -15.91 8.49 6.16
N SER A 119 -16.79 7.49 6.20
CA SER A 119 -16.65 6.30 5.39
C SER A 119 -17.51 6.48 4.16
N SER A 120 -16.95 6.31 2.98
CA SER A 120 -17.67 6.38 1.72
C SER A 120 -17.21 5.26 0.79
N ILE A 121 -18.14 4.81 -0.06
CA ILE A 121 -17.80 3.98 -1.22
C ILE A 121 -18.05 4.87 -2.44
N GLU A 122 -17.02 5.03 -3.25
CA GLU A 122 -17.06 5.90 -4.43
C GLU A 122 -16.59 5.11 -5.65
N VAL A 123 -17.12 5.50 -6.80
CA VAL A 123 -16.67 4.98 -8.09
C VAL A 123 -16.08 6.14 -8.86
N ALA A 124 -14.81 6.03 -9.23
CA ALA A 124 -14.10 7.09 -9.93
C ALA A 124 -13.21 6.55 -11.06
N GLU A 125 -12.88 7.44 -11.99
CA GLU A 125 -12.01 7.13 -13.11
C GLU A 125 -10.61 6.73 -12.64
N THR A 126 -10.06 5.75 -13.32
CA THR A 126 -8.70 5.23 -13.08
C THR A 126 -8.01 4.94 -14.40
N SER A 127 -6.68 5.02 -14.42
CA SER A 127 -5.87 4.56 -15.55
C SER A 127 -5.69 3.02 -15.57
N LEU A 128 -6.15 2.32 -14.54
CA LEU A 128 -6.16 0.86 -14.56
C LEU A 128 -7.19 0.35 -15.57
N PRO A 129 -6.88 -0.70 -16.35
CA PRO A 129 -7.82 -1.24 -17.33
C PRO A 129 -9.14 -1.72 -16.69
N GLY A 130 -10.25 -1.57 -17.39
CA GLY A 130 -11.56 -2.11 -16.98
C GLY A 130 -12.56 -1.08 -16.48
N GLY A 131 -12.35 0.21 -16.78
CA GLY A 131 -13.31 1.29 -16.47
C GLY A 131 -13.20 1.81 -15.04
N PRO A 132 -14.21 2.53 -14.54
CA PRO A 132 -14.18 3.15 -13.22
C PRO A 132 -13.88 2.16 -12.09
N LEU A 133 -13.20 2.61 -11.05
CA LEU A 133 -12.73 1.83 -9.90
C LEU A 133 -13.58 2.11 -8.67
N GLU A 134 -14.05 1.06 -8.01
CA GLU A 134 -14.68 1.18 -6.69
C GLU A 134 -13.61 1.40 -5.61
N MET A 135 -13.77 2.44 -4.83
CA MET A 135 -12.85 2.87 -3.77
C MET A 135 -13.58 2.99 -2.43
N VAL A 136 -13.18 2.19 -1.45
CA VAL A 136 -13.73 2.22 -0.08
C VAL A 136 -12.84 3.10 0.79
N PHE A 137 -13.34 4.25 1.22
CA PHE A 137 -12.65 5.18 2.09
C PHE A 137 -13.10 5.04 3.54
N ILE A 138 -12.18 4.98 4.48
CA ILE A 138 -12.43 4.96 5.93
C ILE A 138 -11.43 5.88 6.59
N ARG A 139 -11.85 7.08 7.03
CA ARG A 139 -10.97 8.10 7.63
C ARG A 139 -9.67 8.29 6.84
N ALA A 140 -9.81 8.37 5.54
CA ALA A 140 -8.71 8.31 4.60
C ALA A 140 -7.72 9.48 4.77
N PRO A 141 -6.41 9.28 4.58
CA PRO A 141 -5.47 10.37 4.38
C PRO A 141 -5.68 11.01 3.01
N ARG A 142 -5.05 12.15 2.79
CA ARG A 142 -5.05 12.85 1.51
C ARG A 142 -3.62 13.02 0.99
N ILE A 143 -3.39 12.72 -0.28
CA ILE A 143 -2.14 13.08 -0.97
C ILE A 143 -2.30 14.51 -1.47
N VAL A 144 -1.54 15.45 -0.88
CA VAL A 144 -1.69 16.89 -1.16
C VAL A 144 -0.66 17.42 -2.16
N SER A 145 0.47 16.74 -2.29
CA SER A 145 1.45 16.99 -3.34
C SER A 145 2.30 15.77 -3.63
N TRP A 146 2.87 15.71 -4.83
CA TRP A 146 3.75 14.61 -5.27
C TRP A 146 4.77 15.11 -6.29
N GLY A 147 5.89 14.40 -6.38
CA GLY A 147 6.96 14.71 -7.33
C GLY A 147 6.68 14.20 -8.75
N PRO A 148 7.47 14.65 -9.72
CA PRO A 148 7.24 14.38 -11.14
C PRO A 148 7.39 12.89 -11.53
N ALA A 149 8.06 12.09 -10.71
CA ALA A 149 8.22 10.66 -10.96
C ALA A 149 7.05 9.81 -10.41
N VAL A 150 6.07 10.44 -9.76
CA VAL A 150 4.87 9.77 -9.21
C VAL A 150 3.76 9.80 -10.26
N GLU A 151 3.36 8.63 -10.70
CA GLU A 151 2.22 8.41 -11.60
C GLU A 151 0.93 8.36 -10.77
N VAL A 152 -0.07 9.17 -11.13
CA VAL A 152 -1.39 9.14 -10.52
C VAL A 152 -2.29 8.20 -11.31
N LEU A 153 -2.73 7.11 -10.67
CA LEU A 153 -3.56 6.07 -11.27
C LEU A 153 -5.07 6.28 -11.02
N ALA A 154 -5.44 6.95 -9.93
CA ALA A 154 -6.83 7.34 -9.66
C ALA A 154 -6.87 8.62 -8.82
N ARG A 155 -8.01 9.33 -8.87
CA ARG A 155 -8.24 10.57 -8.13
C ARG A 155 -9.59 10.52 -7.41
N ARG A 156 -9.66 11.28 -6.30
CA ARG A 156 -10.88 11.63 -5.58
C ARG A 156 -10.89 13.14 -5.34
N ASP A 157 -11.97 13.82 -5.72
CA ASP A 157 -12.13 15.29 -5.49
C ASP A 157 -10.91 16.10 -5.97
N GLY A 158 -10.30 15.72 -7.10
CA GLY A 158 -9.09 16.35 -7.64
C GLY A 158 -7.77 15.91 -6.99
N PHE A 159 -7.79 15.25 -5.83
CA PHE A 159 -6.59 14.73 -5.15
C PHE A 159 -6.24 13.32 -5.65
N ALA A 160 -4.93 13.02 -5.67
CA ALA A 160 -4.48 11.67 -5.97
C ALA A 160 -4.95 10.68 -4.89
N SER A 161 -5.55 9.57 -5.28
CA SER A 161 -6.03 8.52 -4.37
C SER A 161 -5.33 7.17 -4.57
N LEU A 162 -4.84 6.89 -5.78
CA LEU A 162 -3.97 5.76 -6.08
C LEU A 162 -2.77 6.27 -6.87
N VAL A 163 -1.58 5.95 -6.42
CA VAL A 163 -0.33 6.39 -7.05
C VAL A 163 0.68 5.27 -7.17
N ARG A 164 1.60 5.42 -8.13
CA ARG A 164 2.73 4.52 -8.32
C ARG A 164 4.01 5.30 -8.57
N GLN A 165 5.12 4.85 -7.98
CA GLN A 165 6.46 5.37 -8.25
C GLN A 165 7.43 4.19 -8.27
N LYS A 166 7.96 3.83 -9.44
CA LYS A 166 8.83 2.65 -9.59
C LYS A 166 8.14 1.38 -9.06
N ASN A 167 8.71 0.78 -8.02
CA ASN A 167 8.22 -0.42 -7.33
C ASN A 167 7.31 -0.12 -6.12
N VAL A 168 6.97 1.14 -5.87
CA VAL A 168 6.11 1.56 -4.76
C VAL A 168 4.73 1.93 -5.28
N MET A 169 3.68 1.34 -4.69
CA MET A 169 2.29 1.74 -4.87
C MET A 169 1.71 2.23 -3.55
N ALA A 170 0.78 3.18 -3.61
CA ALA A 170 0.06 3.65 -2.44
C ALA A 170 -1.39 4.03 -2.80
N SER A 171 -2.34 3.64 -1.94
CA SER A 171 -3.74 4.07 -2.01
C SER A 171 -4.17 4.75 -0.73
N THR A 172 -4.97 5.80 -0.84
CA THR A 172 -5.59 6.45 0.33
C THR A 172 -6.85 5.72 0.79
N PHE A 173 -7.34 4.76 0.02
CA PHE A 173 -8.52 3.94 0.26
C PHE A 173 -8.14 2.48 0.53
N HIS A 174 -9.14 1.65 0.82
CA HIS A 174 -9.03 0.24 1.19
C HIS A 174 -9.47 -0.68 0.04
N PRO A 175 -8.62 -1.00 -0.93
CA PRO A 175 -8.98 -1.88 -2.04
C PRO A 175 -9.24 -3.32 -1.60
N GLU A 176 -8.76 -3.71 -0.41
CA GLU A 176 -9.02 -5.01 0.20
C GLU A 176 -10.49 -5.21 0.61
N LEU A 177 -11.22 -4.12 0.83
CA LEU A 177 -12.64 -4.15 1.22
C LEU A 177 -13.61 -4.11 0.03
N SER A 178 -13.10 -3.92 -1.19
CA SER A 178 -13.87 -4.03 -2.42
C SER A 178 -13.79 -5.44 -3.00
N THR A 179 -14.74 -5.81 -3.84
CA THR A 179 -14.65 -7.00 -4.69
C THR A 179 -13.81 -6.77 -5.95
N ASP A 180 -13.49 -5.51 -6.25
CA ASP A 180 -12.63 -5.14 -7.37
C ASP A 180 -11.15 -5.42 -7.07
N ARG A 181 -10.61 -6.44 -7.69
CA ARG A 181 -9.24 -6.89 -7.46
C ARG A 181 -8.18 -6.20 -8.32
N ARG A 182 -8.53 -5.23 -9.15
CA ARG A 182 -7.61 -4.60 -10.12
C ARG A 182 -6.41 -3.94 -9.46
N VAL A 183 -6.57 -3.30 -8.30
CA VAL A 183 -5.45 -2.69 -7.56
C VAL A 183 -4.47 -3.75 -7.06
N HIS A 184 -4.99 -4.81 -6.40
CA HIS A 184 -4.15 -5.94 -5.98
C HIS A 184 -3.51 -6.65 -7.17
N LYS A 185 -4.25 -6.82 -8.28
CA LYS A 185 -3.72 -7.42 -9.52
C LYS A 185 -2.54 -6.61 -10.07
N ALA A 186 -2.65 -5.29 -10.16
CA ALA A 186 -1.57 -4.43 -10.60
C ALA A 186 -0.32 -4.56 -9.70
N PHE A 187 -0.51 -4.72 -8.39
CA PHE A 187 0.58 -4.98 -7.46
C PHE A 187 1.20 -6.37 -7.64
N VAL A 188 0.39 -7.43 -7.75
CA VAL A 188 0.87 -8.80 -7.99
C VAL A 188 1.67 -8.87 -9.29
N GLU A 189 1.20 -8.24 -10.36
CA GLU A 189 1.92 -8.15 -11.64
C GLU A 189 3.29 -7.46 -11.49
N ALA A 190 3.35 -6.39 -10.69
CA ALA A 190 4.62 -5.71 -10.39
C ALA A 190 5.60 -6.63 -9.63
N VAL A 191 5.10 -7.45 -8.69
CA VAL A 191 5.90 -8.43 -7.96
C VAL A 191 6.44 -9.50 -8.90
N VAL A 192 5.59 -10.09 -9.75
CA VAL A 192 6.00 -11.11 -10.73
C VAL A 192 7.06 -10.55 -11.68
N LYS A 193 6.84 -9.36 -12.22
CA LYS A 193 7.81 -8.69 -13.11
C LYS A 193 9.16 -8.46 -12.42
N ASN A 194 9.16 -8.03 -11.16
CA ASN A 194 10.40 -7.81 -10.40
C ASN A 194 11.17 -9.13 -10.15
N THR A 195 10.45 -10.23 -9.91
CA THR A 195 11.07 -11.55 -9.70
C THR A 195 11.71 -12.10 -10.97
N LEU A 196 11.13 -11.82 -12.14
CA LEU A 196 11.66 -12.28 -13.44
C LEU A 196 12.89 -11.48 -13.91
N GLN A 197 13.20 -10.35 -13.29
CA GLN A 197 14.35 -9.49 -13.64
C GLN A 197 15.59 -9.75 -12.76
N LYS A 198 15.51 -10.71 -11.86
CA LYS A 198 16.63 -11.16 -11.02
C LYS A 198 17.35 -12.35 -11.65
#